data_0eac21d12dbefa4410f44f48307099b5
#
_entry.id   0eac21d12dbefa4410f44f48307099b5
#
_cell.length_a   1.000
_cell.length_b   1.000
_cell.length_c   1.000
_cell.angle_alpha   90.00
_cell.angle_beta   90.00
_cell.angle_gamma   90.00
#
_symmetry.space_group_name_H-M   'P 1'
#
loop_
_entity.id
_entity.type
_entity.pdbx_description
1 polymer ?
#
loop_
_entity_poly.entity_id
_entity_poly.type
_entity_poly.pdbx_seq_one_letter_code
_entity_poly.pdbx_strand_id
1 'polypeptide(L)'
;GFVYQENKGDLDAAISAYQSAYLLTPEDMDIYVNLGSAFYDKEDFENALTVYRSALDLDPNNAKIHCNLGFLYWGKGDIDEAIKEYELAIENDPMYDIAYNNLGVIYLDDLGRVQKSIELFKKSIECNPNYALAHFNLARAITIVGDKIEAAKLYQIAQDINKVTNEIDPQDITNKINSLFQS
;
A
#
# COMPACT_ATOMS: atom_id res chain seq x y z
N GLY A 1 -7.84 21.25 9.31
CA GLY A 1 -6.73 22.21 9.17
C GLY A 1 -5.74 22.15 10.33
N PHE A 2 -6.21 21.95 11.56
CA PHE A 2 -5.36 21.98 12.76
C PHE A 2 -4.52 20.71 12.97
N VAL A 3 -4.99 19.55 12.57
CA VAL A 3 -4.27 18.26 12.72
C VAL A 3 -3.03 18.19 11.83
N TYR A 4 -3.05 18.86 10.66
CA TYR A 4 -1.91 18.90 9.73
C TYR A 4 -0.73 19.75 10.19
N GLN A 5 -0.92 20.71 11.11
CA GLN A 5 0.16 21.59 11.58
C GLN A 5 1.02 20.95 12.68
N GLU A 6 0.43 20.09 13.53
CA GLU A 6 1.19 19.39 14.57
C GLU A 6 2.10 18.28 13.98
N ASN A 7 1.66 17.60 12.90
CA ASN A 7 2.45 16.55 12.25
C ASN A 7 3.66 17.07 11.43
N LYS A 8 3.65 18.31 10.97
CA LYS A 8 4.78 18.83 10.15
C LYS A 8 6.09 18.98 10.92
N GLY A 9 6.00 19.38 12.19
CA GLY A 9 7.21 19.50 13.05
C GLY A 9 7.83 18.15 13.38
N ASP A 10 7.00 17.13 13.55
CA ASP A 10 7.44 15.76 13.80
C ASP A 10 8.08 15.12 12.54
N LEU A 11 7.57 15.44 11.34
CA LEU A 11 8.14 14.97 10.07
C LEU A 11 9.53 15.58 9.79
N ASP A 12 9.74 16.87 10.05
CA ASP A 12 11.05 17.51 9.89
C ASP A 12 12.09 16.93 10.84
N ALA A 13 11.70 16.64 12.09
CA ALA A 13 12.55 15.99 13.07
C ALA A 13 12.87 14.54 12.64
N ALA A 14 11.88 13.79 12.16
CA ALA A 14 12.07 12.43 11.65
C ALA A 14 13.01 12.41 10.44
N ILE A 15 12.80 13.28 9.45
CA ILE A 15 13.67 13.42 8.28
C ILE A 15 15.10 13.71 8.72
N SER A 16 15.31 14.66 9.65
CA SER A 16 16.65 15.02 10.14
C SER A 16 17.32 13.83 10.85
N ALA A 17 16.57 13.04 11.62
CA ALA A 17 17.06 11.85 12.28
C ALA A 17 17.45 10.75 11.27
N TYR A 18 16.62 10.49 10.25
CA TYR A 18 16.92 9.51 9.20
C TYR A 18 18.10 9.96 8.33
N GLN A 19 18.23 11.26 8.02
CA GLN A 19 19.41 11.79 7.31
C GLN A 19 20.70 11.61 8.13
N SER A 20 20.61 11.77 9.45
CA SER A 20 21.77 11.51 10.33
C SER A 20 22.12 10.03 10.38
N ALA A 21 21.11 9.15 10.42
CA ALA A 21 21.30 7.70 10.36
C ALA A 21 21.89 7.26 9.02
N TYR A 22 21.43 7.82 7.92
CA TYR A 22 21.96 7.59 6.57
C TYR A 22 23.48 7.87 6.48
N LEU A 23 23.97 8.90 7.14
CA LEU A 23 25.40 9.21 7.16
C LEU A 23 26.24 8.19 7.94
N LEU A 24 25.62 7.46 8.87
CA LEU A 24 26.28 6.47 9.71
C LEU A 24 26.25 5.05 9.11
N THR A 25 25.12 4.70 8.47
CA THR A 25 24.87 3.37 7.90
C THR A 25 24.19 3.51 6.53
N PRO A 26 24.94 3.96 5.49
CA PRO A 26 24.39 4.24 4.17
C PRO A 26 23.90 2.98 3.41
N GLU A 27 24.20 1.78 3.90
CA GLU A 27 23.76 0.51 3.33
C GLU A 27 22.47 -0.04 3.96
N ASP A 28 21.92 0.62 5.00
CA ASP A 28 20.70 0.17 5.68
C ASP A 28 19.46 0.58 4.87
N MET A 29 18.84 -0.40 4.20
CA MET A 29 17.65 -0.20 3.35
C MET A 29 16.44 0.32 4.13
N ASP A 30 16.30 0.02 5.42
CA ASP A 30 15.19 0.52 6.23
C ASP A 30 15.29 2.05 6.44
N ILE A 31 16.48 2.62 6.43
CA ILE A 31 16.67 4.08 6.47
C ILE A 31 16.09 4.73 5.20
N TYR A 32 16.37 4.16 4.02
CA TYR A 32 15.83 4.69 2.76
C TYR A 32 14.30 4.58 2.71
N VAL A 33 13.75 3.45 3.17
CA VAL A 33 12.29 3.27 3.25
C VAL A 33 11.67 4.33 4.14
N ASN A 34 12.19 4.50 5.36
CA ASN A 34 11.63 5.44 6.34
C ASN A 34 11.83 6.89 5.90
N LEU A 35 12.99 7.24 5.37
CA LEU A 35 13.29 8.59 4.87
C LEU A 35 12.43 8.95 3.65
N GLY A 36 12.30 8.03 2.70
CA GLY A 36 11.45 8.21 1.52
C GLY A 36 9.99 8.36 1.89
N SER A 37 9.48 7.54 2.83
CA SER A 37 8.12 7.64 3.34
C SER A 37 7.87 8.98 4.07
N ALA A 38 8.83 9.45 4.88
CA ALA A 38 8.71 10.73 5.56
C ALA A 38 8.68 11.92 4.58
N PHE A 39 9.44 11.86 3.49
CA PHE A 39 9.34 12.84 2.40
C PHE A 39 7.99 12.74 1.67
N TYR A 40 7.48 11.54 1.43
CA TYR A 40 6.16 11.32 0.83
C TYR A 40 5.05 11.95 1.70
N ASP A 41 5.04 11.69 3.01
CA ASP A 41 4.08 12.24 3.96
C ASP A 41 4.14 13.77 4.05
N LYS A 42 5.31 14.34 3.74
CA LYS A 42 5.51 15.78 3.61
C LYS A 42 5.09 16.33 2.24
N GLU A 43 4.62 15.47 1.33
CA GLU A 43 4.34 15.80 -0.07
C GLU A 43 5.58 16.26 -0.87
N ASP A 44 6.80 15.94 -0.38
CA ASP A 44 8.06 16.21 -1.04
C ASP A 44 8.46 15.02 -1.92
N PHE A 45 7.69 14.82 -2.98
CA PHE A 45 7.80 13.66 -3.87
C PHE A 45 9.15 13.58 -4.60
N GLU A 46 9.79 14.71 -4.84
CA GLU A 46 11.10 14.75 -5.53
C GLU A 46 12.22 14.21 -4.63
N ASN A 47 12.23 14.59 -3.36
CA ASN A 47 13.19 14.04 -2.42
C ASN A 47 12.88 12.56 -2.09
N ALA A 48 11.61 12.17 -1.97
CA ALA A 48 11.24 10.76 -1.83
C ALA A 48 11.76 9.91 -3.00
N LEU A 49 11.55 10.39 -4.24
CA LEU A 49 12.04 9.72 -5.46
C LEU A 49 13.56 9.60 -5.47
N THR A 50 14.27 10.66 -5.08
CA THR A 50 15.73 10.67 -5.00
C THR A 50 16.25 9.64 -4.01
N VAL A 51 15.63 9.56 -2.82
CA VAL A 51 15.98 8.59 -1.78
C VAL A 51 15.76 7.15 -2.27
N TYR A 52 14.61 6.84 -2.84
CA TYR A 52 14.33 5.48 -3.32
C TYR A 52 15.23 5.07 -4.50
N ARG A 53 15.56 6.00 -5.42
CA ARG A 53 16.51 5.72 -6.50
C ARG A 53 17.90 5.44 -5.96
N SER A 54 18.37 6.21 -4.96
CA SER A 54 19.65 5.93 -4.30
C SER A 54 19.69 4.57 -3.61
N ALA A 55 18.54 4.10 -3.06
CA ALA A 55 18.44 2.74 -2.54
C ALA A 55 18.58 1.68 -3.65
N LEU A 56 17.96 1.91 -4.81
CA LEU A 56 18.06 0.98 -5.96
C LEU A 56 19.45 1.01 -6.61
N ASP A 57 20.24 2.07 -6.47
CA ASP A 57 21.65 2.08 -6.88
C ASP A 57 22.48 1.08 -6.05
N LEU A 58 22.08 0.80 -4.80
CA LEU A 58 22.72 -0.18 -3.91
C LEU A 58 22.16 -1.59 -4.10
N ASP A 59 20.83 -1.72 -4.18
CA ASP A 59 20.12 -2.98 -4.37
C ASP A 59 19.02 -2.82 -5.44
N PRO A 60 19.38 -3.02 -6.73
CA PRO A 60 18.45 -2.83 -7.85
C PRO A 60 17.23 -3.75 -7.84
N ASN A 61 17.26 -4.82 -7.06
CA ASN A 61 16.20 -5.83 -7.00
C ASN A 61 15.38 -5.76 -5.70
N ASN A 62 15.48 -4.68 -4.96
CA ASN A 62 14.77 -4.55 -3.69
C ASN A 62 13.26 -4.37 -3.89
N ALA A 63 12.50 -5.44 -3.68
CA ALA A 63 11.05 -5.47 -3.88
C ALA A 63 10.32 -4.42 -3.02
N LYS A 64 10.78 -4.18 -1.79
CA LYS A 64 10.19 -3.19 -0.88
C LYS A 64 10.37 -1.76 -1.42
N ILE A 65 11.54 -1.44 -1.98
CA ILE A 65 11.81 -0.12 -2.58
C ILE A 65 10.96 0.07 -3.85
N HIS A 66 10.89 -0.94 -4.73
CA HIS A 66 10.01 -0.90 -5.90
C HIS A 66 8.54 -0.69 -5.49
N CYS A 67 8.06 -1.40 -4.47
CA CYS A 67 6.69 -1.19 -3.97
C CYS A 67 6.46 0.24 -3.46
N ASN A 68 7.41 0.83 -2.73
CA ASN A 68 7.31 2.20 -2.26
C ASN A 68 7.39 3.22 -3.39
N LEU A 69 8.18 2.97 -4.43
CA LEU A 69 8.16 3.77 -5.67
C LEU A 69 6.82 3.67 -6.39
N GLY A 70 6.23 2.48 -6.48
CA GLY A 70 4.89 2.30 -7.01
C GLY A 70 3.86 3.14 -6.26
N PHE A 71 3.92 3.14 -4.92
CA PHE A 71 3.05 3.95 -4.08
C PHE A 71 3.27 5.46 -4.30
N LEU A 72 4.54 5.88 -4.40
CA LEU A 72 4.91 7.27 -4.69
C LEU A 72 4.35 7.74 -6.05
N TYR A 73 4.54 6.96 -7.11
CA TYR A 73 4.03 7.29 -8.44
C TYR A 73 2.49 7.32 -8.47
N TRP A 74 1.84 6.37 -7.78
CA TRP A 74 0.38 6.39 -7.65
C TRP A 74 -0.12 7.66 -6.94
N GLY A 75 0.52 8.06 -5.84
CA GLY A 75 0.22 9.31 -5.14
C GLY A 75 0.41 10.57 -5.99
N LYS A 76 1.33 10.56 -6.96
CA LYS A 76 1.53 11.62 -7.96
C LYS A 76 0.51 11.57 -9.10
N GLY A 77 -0.24 10.48 -9.26
CA GLY A 77 -1.12 10.24 -10.39
C GLY A 77 -0.43 9.63 -11.62
N ASP A 78 0.82 9.23 -11.50
CA ASP A 78 1.63 8.59 -12.56
C ASP A 78 1.33 7.08 -12.60
N ILE A 79 0.12 6.72 -13.07
CA ILE A 79 -0.45 5.36 -12.93
C ILE A 79 0.38 4.30 -13.65
N ASP A 80 0.86 4.59 -14.86
CA ASP A 80 1.64 3.63 -15.66
C ASP A 80 2.98 3.30 -14.98
N GLU A 81 3.66 4.30 -14.43
CA GLU A 81 4.88 4.13 -13.65
C GLU A 81 4.62 3.36 -12.36
N ALA A 82 3.49 3.64 -11.68
CA ALA A 82 3.11 2.91 -10.47
C ALA A 82 2.91 1.40 -10.76
N ILE A 83 2.21 1.06 -11.83
CA ILE A 83 2.00 -0.32 -12.26
C ILE A 83 3.34 -1.01 -12.51
N LYS A 84 4.23 -0.38 -13.27
CA LYS A 84 5.55 -0.92 -13.59
C LYS A 84 6.37 -1.21 -12.33
N GLU A 85 6.38 -0.30 -11.38
CA GLU A 85 7.15 -0.47 -10.14
C GLU A 85 6.56 -1.59 -9.25
N TYR A 86 5.22 -1.72 -9.18
CA TYR A 86 4.62 -2.86 -8.48
C TYR A 86 4.88 -4.19 -9.19
N GLU A 87 4.89 -4.23 -10.53
CA GLU A 87 5.26 -5.43 -11.29
C GLU A 87 6.72 -5.82 -11.04
N LEU A 88 7.65 -4.86 -10.97
CA LEU A 88 9.04 -5.10 -10.58
C LEU A 88 9.15 -5.62 -9.14
N ALA A 89 8.36 -5.09 -8.20
CA ALA A 89 8.32 -5.60 -6.83
C ALA A 89 7.91 -7.08 -6.80
N ILE A 90 6.88 -7.45 -7.58
CA ILE A 90 6.38 -8.83 -7.69
C ILE A 90 7.39 -9.75 -8.40
N GLU A 91 8.08 -9.26 -9.44
CA GLU A 91 9.11 -10.02 -10.15
C GLU A 91 10.29 -10.36 -9.21
N ASN A 92 10.72 -9.40 -8.39
CA ASN A 92 11.84 -9.57 -7.47
C ASN A 92 11.45 -10.37 -6.20
N ASP A 93 10.23 -10.22 -5.71
CA ASP A 93 9.68 -11.04 -4.61
C ASP A 93 8.25 -11.49 -4.94
N PRO A 94 8.08 -12.70 -5.51
CA PRO A 94 6.75 -13.25 -5.82
C PRO A 94 5.86 -13.53 -4.61
N MET A 95 6.38 -13.40 -3.39
CA MET A 95 5.61 -13.55 -2.16
C MET A 95 5.27 -12.20 -1.48
N TYR A 96 5.57 -11.07 -2.16
CA TYR A 96 5.33 -9.75 -1.59
C TYR A 96 3.86 -9.34 -1.70
N ASP A 97 3.08 -9.70 -0.69
CA ASP A 97 1.62 -9.53 -0.59
C ASP A 97 1.14 -8.08 -0.81
N ILE A 98 1.88 -7.10 -0.28
CA ILE A 98 1.55 -5.67 -0.38
C ILE A 98 1.56 -5.19 -1.84
N ALA A 99 2.53 -5.64 -2.64
CA ALA A 99 2.61 -5.23 -4.05
C ALA A 99 1.41 -5.75 -4.86
N TYR A 100 1.00 -7.00 -4.64
CA TYR A 100 -0.21 -7.54 -5.25
C TYR A 100 -1.47 -6.77 -4.85
N ASN A 101 -1.63 -6.46 -3.56
CA ASN A 101 -2.77 -5.69 -3.07
C ASN A 101 -2.82 -4.29 -3.72
N ASN A 102 -1.71 -3.57 -3.71
CA ASN A 102 -1.66 -2.20 -4.22
C ASN A 102 -1.88 -2.14 -5.74
N LEU A 103 -1.29 -3.08 -6.49
CA LEU A 103 -1.55 -3.23 -7.92
C LEU A 103 -3.03 -3.56 -8.17
N GLY A 104 -3.62 -4.42 -7.33
CA GLY A 104 -5.05 -4.74 -7.37
C GLY A 104 -5.94 -3.51 -7.15
N VAL A 105 -5.56 -2.61 -6.25
CA VAL A 105 -6.27 -1.35 -6.00
C VAL A 105 -6.24 -0.45 -7.24
N ILE A 106 -5.09 -0.28 -7.90
CA ILE A 106 -5.00 0.48 -9.15
C ILE A 106 -5.93 -0.12 -10.23
N TYR A 107 -5.91 -1.44 -10.41
CA TYR A 107 -6.78 -2.07 -11.40
C TYR A 107 -8.27 -1.92 -11.07
N LEU A 108 -8.65 -1.87 -9.78
CA LEU A 108 -10.02 -1.69 -9.35
C LEU A 108 -10.47 -0.24 -9.48
N ASP A 109 -9.74 0.69 -8.87
CA ASP A 109 -10.20 2.05 -8.61
C ASP A 109 -9.85 3.02 -9.76
N ASP A 110 -8.67 2.88 -10.35
CA ASP A 110 -8.20 3.78 -11.40
C ASP A 110 -8.56 3.28 -12.81
N LEU A 111 -8.51 1.96 -13.03
CA LEU A 111 -8.71 1.38 -14.36
C LEU A 111 -10.05 0.67 -14.55
N GLY A 112 -10.83 0.46 -13.49
CA GLY A 112 -12.12 -0.23 -13.52
C GLY A 112 -12.05 -1.70 -13.97
N ARG A 113 -10.85 -2.33 -13.91
CA ARG A 113 -10.62 -3.71 -14.36
C ARG A 113 -10.88 -4.71 -13.24
N VAL A 114 -12.13 -4.85 -12.85
CA VAL A 114 -12.57 -5.61 -11.66
C VAL A 114 -12.05 -7.05 -11.66
N GLN A 115 -12.10 -7.78 -12.79
CA GLN A 115 -11.65 -9.18 -12.81
C GLN A 115 -10.15 -9.30 -12.53
N LYS A 116 -9.34 -8.40 -13.07
CA LYS A 116 -7.90 -8.38 -12.83
C LYS A 116 -7.57 -8.05 -11.37
N SER A 117 -8.32 -7.13 -10.77
CA SER A 117 -8.14 -6.79 -9.35
C SER A 117 -8.46 -7.97 -8.44
N ILE A 118 -9.52 -8.74 -8.74
CA ILE A 118 -9.87 -9.96 -8.00
C ILE A 118 -8.71 -10.98 -8.01
N GLU A 119 -8.09 -11.20 -9.18
CA GLU A 119 -6.94 -12.10 -9.30
C GLU A 119 -5.77 -11.65 -8.43
N LEU A 120 -5.47 -10.35 -8.43
CA LEU A 120 -4.37 -9.77 -7.67
C LEU A 120 -4.63 -9.81 -6.15
N PHE A 121 -5.84 -9.48 -5.70
CA PHE A 121 -6.19 -9.59 -4.28
C PHE A 121 -6.13 -11.04 -3.78
N LYS A 122 -6.57 -12.00 -4.60
CA LYS A 122 -6.41 -13.43 -4.28
C LYS A 122 -4.94 -13.81 -4.16
N LYS A 123 -4.07 -13.32 -5.04
CA LYS A 123 -2.62 -13.54 -4.94
C LYS A 123 -2.04 -12.94 -3.67
N SER A 124 -2.44 -11.71 -3.30
CA SER A 124 -2.05 -11.10 -2.04
C SER A 124 -2.42 -11.97 -0.83
N ILE A 125 -3.66 -12.51 -0.81
CA ILE A 125 -4.15 -13.40 0.26
C ILE A 125 -3.42 -14.76 0.25
N GLU A 126 -3.08 -15.30 -0.93
CA GLU A 126 -2.24 -16.51 -1.04
C GLU A 126 -0.86 -16.30 -0.40
N CYS A 127 -0.25 -15.14 -0.61
CA CYS A 127 1.04 -14.78 -0.01
C CYS A 127 0.92 -14.54 1.50
N ASN A 128 -0.13 -13.82 1.93
CA ASN A 128 -0.39 -13.52 3.34
C ASN A 128 -1.88 -13.66 3.68
N PRO A 129 -2.33 -14.82 4.18
CA PRO A 129 -3.72 -15.03 4.56
C PRO A 129 -4.24 -14.12 5.68
N ASN A 130 -3.34 -13.50 6.44
CA ASN A 130 -3.69 -12.58 7.54
C ASN A 130 -3.59 -11.09 7.17
N TYR A 131 -3.56 -10.77 5.88
CA TYR A 131 -3.57 -9.39 5.42
C TYR A 131 -5.00 -8.86 5.30
N ALA A 132 -5.46 -8.12 6.31
CA ALA A 132 -6.84 -7.63 6.41
C ALA A 132 -7.25 -6.77 5.22
N LEU A 133 -6.37 -5.89 4.73
CA LEU A 133 -6.62 -5.02 3.58
C LEU A 133 -6.88 -5.81 2.30
N ALA A 134 -6.18 -6.93 2.06
CA ALA A 134 -6.40 -7.75 0.88
C ALA A 134 -7.78 -8.41 0.87
N HIS A 135 -8.24 -8.93 2.02
CA HIS A 135 -9.60 -9.45 2.16
C HIS A 135 -10.65 -8.35 1.98
N PHE A 136 -10.43 -7.17 2.56
CA PHE A 136 -11.31 -6.02 2.43
C PHE A 136 -11.43 -5.56 0.96
N ASN A 137 -10.31 -5.44 0.25
CA ASN A 137 -10.29 -5.02 -1.14
C ASN A 137 -10.88 -6.08 -2.07
N LEU A 138 -10.65 -7.37 -1.80
CA LEU A 138 -11.34 -8.45 -2.51
C LEU A 138 -12.86 -8.36 -2.32
N ALA A 139 -13.31 -8.10 -1.08
CA ALA A 139 -14.74 -7.93 -0.79
C ALA A 139 -15.35 -6.75 -1.57
N ARG A 140 -14.62 -5.61 -1.69
CA ARG A 140 -15.03 -4.47 -2.52
C ARG A 140 -15.22 -4.88 -3.99
N ALA A 141 -14.25 -5.59 -4.56
CA ALA A 141 -14.31 -6.07 -5.95
C ALA A 141 -15.45 -7.07 -6.16
N ILE A 142 -15.67 -8.01 -5.24
CA ILE A 142 -16.78 -8.98 -5.27
C ILE A 142 -18.15 -8.29 -5.12
N THR A 143 -18.23 -7.21 -4.34
CA THR A 143 -19.45 -6.37 -4.25
C THR A 143 -19.84 -5.79 -5.62
N ILE A 144 -18.86 -5.33 -6.40
CA ILE A 144 -19.09 -4.79 -7.76
C ILE A 144 -19.60 -5.88 -8.71
N VAL A 145 -19.12 -7.11 -8.56
CA VAL A 145 -19.62 -8.28 -9.34
C VAL A 145 -21.04 -8.69 -8.94
N GLY A 146 -21.50 -8.27 -7.75
CA GLY A 146 -22.87 -8.51 -7.28
C GLY A 146 -23.02 -9.71 -6.35
N ASP A 147 -21.95 -10.43 -6.01
CA ASP A 147 -22.02 -11.52 -5.03
C ASP A 147 -21.96 -10.97 -3.60
N LYS A 148 -23.13 -10.51 -3.13
CA LYS A 148 -23.27 -9.92 -1.79
C LYS A 148 -22.95 -10.92 -0.67
N ILE A 149 -23.19 -12.21 -0.87
CA ILE A 149 -22.96 -13.24 0.15
C ILE A 149 -21.47 -13.46 0.34
N GLU A 150 -20.72 -13.62 -0.76
CA GLU A 150 -19.27 -13.80 -0.69
C GLU A 150 -18.58 -12.53 -0.20
N ALA A 151 -19.01 -11.35 -0.66
CA ALA A 151 -18.51 -10.07 -0.17
C ALA A 151 -18.66 -9.92 1.35
N ALA A 152 -19.85 -10.29 1.91
CA ALA A 152 -20.08 -10.23 3.35
C ALA A 152 -19.13 -11.14 4.14
N LYS A 153 -18.88 -12.36 3.66
CA LYS A 153 -17.92 -13.28 4.28
C LYS A 153 -16.50 -12.70 4.29
N LEU A 154 -16.07 -12.15 3.17
CA LEU A 154 -14.72 -11.56 3.03
C LEU A 154 -14.55 -10.33 3.95
N TYR A 155 -15.57 -9.46 4.04
CA TYR A 155 -15.55 -8.35 5.00
C TYR A 155 -15.51 -8.84 6.45
N GLN A 156 -16.21 -9.94 6.78
CA GLN A 156 -16.15 -10.53 8.12
C GLN A 156 -14.76 -11.07 8.43
N ILE A 157 -14.11 -11.75 7.48
CA ILE A 157 -12.73 -12.22 7.62
C ILE A 157 -11.80 -11.02 7.84
N ALA A 158 -11.91 -9.97 7.02
CA ALA A 158 -11.13 -8.75 7.18
C ALA A 158 -11.33 -8.13 8.58
N GLN A 159 -12.58 -8.08 9.08
CA GLN A 159 -12.89 -7.56 10.41
C GLN A 159 -12.24 -8.39 11.52
N ASP A 160 -12.25 -9.73 11.40
CA ASP A 160 -11.68 -10.60 12.42
C ASP A 160 -10.15 -10.49 12.47
N ILE A 161 -9.49 -10.42 11.31
CA ILE A 161 -8.04 -10.17 11.22
C ILE A 161 -7.72 -8.77 11.77
N ASN A 162 -8.50 -7.77 11.39
CA ASN A 162 -8.26 -6.37 11.74
C ASN A 162 -8.34 -6.09 13.26
N LYS A 163 -9.03 -6.95 14.03
CA LYS A 163 -9.02 -6.87 15.52
C LYS A 163 -7.62 -6.99 16.11
N VAL A 164 -6.70 -7.62 15.38
CA VAL A 164 -5.31 -7.82 15.81
C VAL A 164 -4.37 -6.85 15.07
N THR A 165 -4.56 -6.66 13.77
CA THR A 165 -3.63 -5.89 12.92
C THR A 165 -3.89 -4.39 12.96
N ASN A 166 -5.14 -3.99 13.14
CA ASN A 166 -5.62 -2.58 13.16
C ASN A 166 -5.21 -1.79 11.89
N GLU A 167 -5.27 -2.44 10.72
CA GLU A 167 -4.90 -1.87 9.41
C GLU A 167 -6.01 -1.00 8.81
N ILE A 168 -7.27 -1.23 9.19
CA ILE A 168 -8.47 -0.62 8.61
C ILE A 168 -9.30 -0.02 9.72
N ASP A 169 -9.91 1.16 9.49
CA ASP A 169 -10.91 1.68 10.43
C ASP A 169 -12.07 0.66 10.57
N PRO A 170 -12.33 0.14 11.78
CA PRO A 170 -13.40 -0.84 12.00
C PRO A 170 -14.78 -0.33 11.55
N GLN A 171 -15.00 0.99 11.57
CA GLN A 171 -16.25 1.59 11.11
C GLN A 171 -16.43 1.46 9.59
N ASP A 172 -15.34 1.55 8.82
CA ASP A 172 -15.39 1.37 7.38
C ASP A 172 -15.83 -0.03 7.00
N ILE A 173 -15.28 -1.06 7.67
CA ILE A 173 -15.69 -2.45 7.43
C ILE A 173 -17.19 -2.63 7.78
N THR A 174 -17.61 -2.13 8.94
CA THR A 174 -18.99 -2.21 9.39
C THR A 174 -19.95 -1.52 8.42
N ASN A 175 -19.60 -0.33 7.94
CA ASN A 175 -20.39 0.43 6.97
C ASN A 175 -20.53 -0.34 5.64
N LYS A 176 -19.45 -0.97 5.17
CA LYS A 176 -19.48 -1.79 3.95
C LYS A 176 -20.40 -3.01 4.10
N ILE A 177 -20.33 -3.75 5.20
CA ILE A 177 -21.22 -4.88 5.48
C ILE A 177 -22.68 -4.43 5.47
N ASN A 178 -23.00 -3.36 6.19
CA ASN A 178 -24.37 -2.84 6.28
C ASN A 178 -24.91 -2.41 4.89
N SER A 179 -24.08 -1.78 4.07
CA SER A 179 -24.47 -1.29 2.75
C SER A 179 -24.84 -2.41 1.75
N LEU A 180 -24.31 -3.62 1.94
CA LEU A 180 -24.60 -4.76 1.05
C LEU A 180 -26.09 -5.14 1.00
N PHE A 181 -26.82 -4.93 2.10
CA PHE A 181 -28.20 -5.39 2.28
C PHE A 181 -29.22 -4.25 2.38
N GLN A 182 -28.75 -2.99 2.28
CA GLN A 182 -29.59 -1.81 2.18
C GLN A 182 -29.96 -1.55 0.71
N SER A 183 -31.01 -2.22 0.22
CA SER A 183 -31.58 -1.96 -1.13
C SER A 183 -33.07 -2.09 -1.13
#